data_513c08799fe5eab29a16ab782030c041
#
_entry.id   513c08799fe5eab29a16ab782030c041
#
_cell.length_a   1.000
_cell.length_b   1.000
_cell.length_c   1.000
_cell.angle_alpha   90.00
_cell.angle_beta   90.00
_cell.angle_gamma   90.00
#
_symmetry.space_group_name_H-M   'P 1'
#
loop_
_entity.id
_entity.type
_entity.pdbx_description
1 polymer ?
#
loop_
_entity_poly.entity_id
_entity_poly.type
_entity_poly.pdbx_seq_one_letter_code
_entity_poly.pdbx_strand_id
1 'polypeptide(L)'
;GELMSITLHTNFGDITLELFHDKAPVTAANFLQYCRDGHYNGTIFHRVIDGFMIQGGGYASGFEEKDTRASIKNEANNGLSNKIGTIAMARTQEPHSASAQFFINVADNTFLDFKSESISGWGYCVFAQVTDGMDIVNKIKAVKTGRYGMHQDVPKEDVVIENVTIAE
;
A
#
# COMPACT_ATOMS: atom_id res chain seq x y z
N GLY A 1 10.16 21.63 2.37
CA GLY A 1 9.49 21.65 1.10
C GLY A 1 8.01 21.40 1.22
N GLU A 2 7.30 21.62 0.15
CA GLU A 2 5.87 21.38 0.13
C GLU A 2 5.59 19.89 0.22
N LEU A 3 4.51 19.54 0.92
CA LEU A 3 4.05 18.17 1.01
C LEU A 3 3.47 17.76 -0.34
N MET A 4 3.93 16.62 -0.83
CA MET A 4 3.42 16.04 -2.06
C MET A 4 2.25 15.15 -1.73
N SER A 5 1.11 15.37 -2.38
CA SER A 5 -0.07 14.53 -2.22
C SER A 5 -0.34 13.71 -3.47
N ILE A 6 -0.85 12.53 -3.26
CA ILE A 6 -1.20 11.59 -4.32
C ILE A 6 -2.65 11.18 -4.10
N THR A 7 -3.44 11.19 -5.17
CA THR A 7 -4.82 10.71 -5.12
C THR A 7 -4.97 9.46 -5.96
N LEU A 8 -5.41 8.39 -5.32
CA LEU A 8 -5.79 7.14 -5.97
C LEU A 8 -7.27 7.24 -6.33
N HIS A 9 -7.57 7.28 -7.63
CA HIS A 9 -8.96 7.32 -8.10
C HIS A 9 -9.45 5.91 -8.29
N THR A 10 -10.19 5.40 -7.30
CA THR A 10 -10.73 4.04 -7.35
C THR A 10 -12.16 4.03 -7.84
N ASN A 11 -12.63 2.86 -8.26
CA ASN A 11 -14.05 2.70 -8.61
C ASN A 11 -14.99 2.80 -7.40
N PHE A 12 -14.45 2.93 -6.18
CA PHE A 12 -15.21 3.18 -4.95
C PHE A 12 -15.17 4.66 -4.54
N GLY A 13 -14.26 5.43 -5.10
CA GLY A 13 -14.03 6.83 -4.75
C GLY A 13 -12.56 7.14 -4.62
N ASP A 14 -12.25 8.38 -4.23
CA ASP A 14 -10.89 8.89 -4.18
C ASP A 14 -10.27 8.69 -2.80
N ILE A 15 -9.01 8.29 -2.80
CA ILE A 15 -8.18 8.17 -1.59
C ILE A 15 -6.95 9.05 -1.80
N THR A 16 -6.82 10.09 -0.98
CA THR A 16 -5.67 11.00 -1.06
C THR A 16 -4.70 10.68 0.07
N LEU A 17 -3.42 10.64 -0.26
CA LEU A 17 -2.37 10.32 0.69
C LEU A 17 -1.22 11.32 0.60
N GLU A 18 -0.46 11.41 1.67
CA GLU A 18 0.73 12.23 1.81
C GLU A 18 1.93 11.33 2.01
N LEU A 19 3.00 11.56 1.26
CA LEU A 19 4.24 10.81 1.37
C LEU A 19 5.16 11.38 2.44
N PHE A 20 5.83 10.51 3.20
CA PHE A 20 6.80 10.90 4.23
C PHE A 20 8.23 10.86 3.67
N HIS A 21 8.58 11.85 2.85
CA HIS A 21 9.90 11.92 2.22
C HIS A 21 11.04 12.08 3.22
N ASP A 22 10.79 12.68 4.38
CA ASP A 22 11.80 12.89 5.42
C ASP A 22 12.10 11.61 6.20
N LYS A 23 11.09 10.82 6.52
CA LYS A 23 11.23 9.60 7.33
C LYS A 23 11.46 8.34 6.51
N ALA A 24 10.99 8.32 5.27
CA ALA A 24 11.11 7.17 4.38
C ALA A 24 11.50 7.63 2.97
N PRO A 25 12.68 8.26 2.82
CA PRO A 25 13.04 8.90 1.55
C PRO A 25 13.11 7.94 0.36
N VAL A 26 13.70 6.78 0.54
CA VAL A 26 13.82 5.80 -0.56
C VAL A 26 12.47 5.20 -0.89
N THR A 27 11.70 4.84 0.11
CA THR A 27 10.38 4.22 -0.06
C THR A 27 9.38 5.21 -0.69
N ALA A 28 9.36 6.45 -0.19
CA ALA A 28 8.48 7.50 -0.74
C ALA A 28 8.83 7.79 -2.20
N ALA A 29 10.11 7.94 -2.51
CA ALA A 29 10.56 8.18 -3.89
C ALA A 29 10.21 7.01 -4.82
N ASN A 30 10.35 5.78 -4.34
CA ASN A 30 10.00 4.57 -5.08
C ASN A 30 8.50 4.54 -5.41
N PHE A 31 7.65 4.79 -4.44
CA PHE A 31 6.21 4.82 -4.65
C PHE A 31 5.82 5.93 -5.64
N LEU A 32 6.39 7.11 -5.47
CA LEU A 32 6.15 8.24 -6.37
C LEU A 32 6.54 7.90 -7.82
N GLN A 33 7.66 7.21 -8.00
CA GLN A 33 8.11 6.81 -9.33
C GLN A 33 7.13 5.84 -9.98
N TYR A 34 6.59 4.87 -9.24
CA TYR A 34 5.54 3.98 -9.76
C TYR A 34 4.28 4.77 -10.14
N CYS A 35 3.92 5.80 -9.36
CA CYS A 35 2.80 6.66 -9.71
C CYS A 35 3.05 7.41 -11.02
N ARG A 36 4.24 7.97 -11.19
CA ARG A 36 4.63 8.70 -12.41
C ARG A 36 4.67 7.78 -13.64
N ASP A 37 5.07 6.53 -13.45
CA ASP A 37 5.14 5.54 -14.53
C ASP A 37 3.75 5.02 -14.93
N GLY A 38 2.69 5.37 -14.20
CA GLY A 38 1.36 4.84 -14.45
C GLY A 38 1.19 3.38 -14.04
N HIS A 39 2.10 2.85 -13.21
CA HIS A 39 2.09 1.45 -12.81
C HIS A 39 0.80 1.05 -12.11
N TYR A 40 0.28 1.92 -11.24
CA TYR A 40 -0.91 1.59 -10.44
C TYR A 40 -2.22 1.71 -11.20
N ASN A 41 -2.21 2.32 -12.39
CA ASN A 41 -3.43 2.45 -13.19
C ASN A 41 -3.90 1.06 -13.62
N GLY A 42 -5.14 0.72 -13.29
CA GLY A 42 -5.72 -0.58 -13.59
C GLY A 42 -5.36 -1.70 -12.62
N THR A 43 -4.62 -1.40 -11.55
CA THR A 43 -4.31 -2.41 -10.54
C THR A 43 -5.45 -2.52 -9.52
N ILE A 44 -5.53 -3.67 -8.85
CA ILE A 44 -6.60 -3.97 -7.92
C ILE A 44 -6.08 -4.06 -6.48
N PHE A 45 -6.97 -3.81 -5.52
CA PHE A 45 -6.75 -4.24 -4.14
C PHE A 45 -7.12 -5.72 -4.07
N HIS A 46 -6.12 -6.56 -4.21
CA HIS A 46 -6.32 -8.01 -4.36
C HIS A 46 -6.43 -8.76 -3.03
N ARG A 47 -6.16 -8.10 -1.91
CA ARG A 47 -6.25 -8.71 -0.58
C ARG A 47 -6.84 -7.69 0.38
N VAL A 48 -8.01 -8.02 0.92
CA VAL A 48 -8.76 -7.14 1.81
C VAL A 48 -9.19 -7.92 3.04
N ILE A 49 -8.74 -7.49 4.20
CA ILE A 49 -9.10 -8.11 5.48
C ILE A 49 -9.60 -7.00 6.40
N ASP A 50 -10.92 -7.00 6.65
CA ASP A 50 -11.53 -6.05 7.58
C ASP A 50 -10.92 -6.23 8.97
N GLY A 51 -10.63 -5.11 9.65
CA GLY A 51 -9.95 -5.13 10.94
C GLY A 51 -8.44 -5.29 10.85
N PHE A 52 -7.88 -5.34 9.64
CA PHE A 52 -6.44 -5.48 9.41
C PHE A 52 -5.94 -4.47 8.37
N MET A 53 -6.05 -4.78 7.07
CA MET A 53 -5.51 -3.92 6.02
C MET A 53 -6.17 -4.19 4.67
N ILE A 54 -5.96 -3.27 3.72
CA ILE A 54 -6.27 -3.49 2.30
C ILE A 54 -4.96 -3.37 1.51
N GLN A 55 -4.68 -4.35 0.66
CA GLN A 55 -3.40 -4.46 -0.05
C GLN A 55 -3.62 -4.48 -1.57
N GLY A 56 -2.78 -3.76 -2.29
CA GLY A 56 -2.86 -3.70 -3.74
C GLY A 56 -1.58 -3.24 -4.41
N GLY A 57 -1.68 -2.94 -5.68
CA GLY A 57 -0.60 -2.37 -6.47
C GLY A 57 0.28 -3.36 -7.21
N GLY A 58 -0.01 -4.66 -7.14
CA GLY A 58 0.81 -5.69 -7.80
C GLY A 58 0.15 -6.38 -8.98
N TYR A 59 -1.17 -6.39 -9.02
CA TYR A 59 -1.92 -7.16 -10.01
C TYR A 59 -2.96 -6.30 -10.71
N ALA A 60 -3.08 -6.47 -12.03
CA ALA A 60 -4.23 -5.99 -12.77
C ALA A 60 -5.40 -6.96 -12.60
N SER A 61 -6.59 -6.58 -13.08
CA SER A 61 -7.78 -7.43 -13.01
C SER A 61 -7.48 -8.80 -13.64
N GLY A 62 -8.03 -9.87 -13.04
CA GLY A 62 -7.74 -11.24 -13.45
C GLY A 62 -6.43 -11.78 -12.89
N PHE A 63 -5.82 -11.08 -11.93
CA PHE A 63 -4.54 -11.45 -11.30
C PHE A 63 -3.37 -11.50 -12.28
N GLU A 64 -3.41 -10.61 -13.26
CA GLU A 64 -2.27 -10.41 -14.15
C GLU A 64 -1.19 -9.62 -13.40
N GLU A 65 -0.08 -10.28 -13.09
CA GLU A 65 1.03 -9.67 -12.35
C GLU A 65 1.75 -8.64 -13.22
N LYS A 66 1.97 -7.46 -12.66
CA LYS A 66 2.68 -6.39 -13.37
C LYS A 66 4.18 -6.45 -13.06
N ASP A 67 5.00 -6.13 -14.04
CA ASP A 67 6.45 -6.06 -13.88
C ASP A 67 6.82 -4.98 -12.87
N THR A 68 7.91 -5.20 -12.13
CA THR A 68 8.37 -4.27 -11.11
C THR A 68 9.81 -3.87 -11.34
N ARG A 69 10.19 -2.75 -10.73
CA ARG A 69 11.59 -2.32 -10.60
C ARG A 69 12.27 -3.19 -9.55
N ALA A 70 13.58 -3.01 -9.38
CA ALA A 70 14.33 -3.68 -8.34
C ALA A 70 13.75 -3.37 -6.95
N SER A 71 13.90 -4.31 -6.03
CA SER A 71 13.47 -4.13 -4.64
C SER A 71 14.28 -3.05 -3.95
N ILE A 72 13.71 -2.47 -2.89
CA ILE A 72 14.30 -1.37 -2.15
C ILE A 72 14.64 -1.78 -0.71
N LYS A 73 15.55 -1.04 -0.10
CA LYS A 73 15.91 -1.22 1.30
C LYS A 73 14.70 -0.92 2.19
N ASN A 74 14.50 -1.75 3.21
CA ASN A 74 13.47 -1.54 4.21
C ASN A 74 13.87 -0.39 5.14
N GLU A 75 13.02 0.61 5.23
CA GLU A 75 13.25 1.78 6.08
C GLU A 75 12.33 1.77 7.31
N ALA A 76 11.84 0.60 7.72
CA ALA A 76 10.90 0.49 8.85
C ALA A 76 11.51 0.92 10.19
N ASN A 77 12.85 1.03 10.28
CA ASN A 77 13.55 1.55 11.44
C ASN A 77 13.49 3.10 11.54
N ASN A 78 12.50 3.70 10.93
CA ASN A 78 12.31 5.17 10.88
C ASN A 78 11.47 5.73 12.04
N GLY A 79 11.04 4.90 12.97
CA GLY A 79 10.25 5.33 14.13
C GLY A 79 8.75 5.47 13.86
N LEU A 80 8.28 5.21 12.63
CA LEU A 80 6.86 5.29 12.30
C LEU A 80 6.16 3.97 12.62
N SER A 81 4.89 4.08 13.05
CA SER A 81 4.11 2.91 13.46
C SER A 81 2.97 2.65 12.47
N ASN A 82 2.64 1.36 12.31
CA ASN A 82 1.55 0.89 11.45
C ASN A 82 0.19 1.11 12.14
N LYS A 83 -0.19 2.37 12.29
CA LYS A 83 -1.47 2.75 12.86
C LYS A 83 -2.53 2.93 11.77
N ILE A 84 -3.79 2.97 12.19
CA ILE A 84 -4.92 3.16 11.27
C ILE A 84 -4.69 4.37 10.37
N GLY A 85 -4.91 4.20 9.08
CA GLY A 85 -4.73 5.25 8.07
C GLY A 85 -3.32 5.38 7.53
N THR A 86 -2.32 4.69 8.10
CA THR A 86 -0.97 4.70 7.54
C THR A 86 -0.85 3.70 6.39
N ILE A 87 0.12 3.96 5.52
CA ILE A 87 0.38 3.13 4.34
C ILE A 87 1.80 2.60 4.44
N ALA A 88 1.96 1.30 4.24
CA ALA A 88 3.24 0.62 4.33
C ALA A 88 3.47 -0.26 3.11
N MET A 89 4.75 -0.65 2.91
CA MET A 89 5.11 -1.52 1.80
C MET A 89 4.88 -2.98 2.14
N ALA A 90 4.14 -3.67 1.30
CA ALA A 90 4.08 -5.13 1.31
C ALA A 90 5.39 -5.69 0.76
N ARG A 91 5.75 -6.88 1.22
CA ARG A 91 6.99 -7.55 0.83
C ARG A 91 6.87 -9.06 1.08
N THR A 92 7.84 -9.80 0.59
CA THR A 92 7.98 -11.22 0.96
C THR A 92 8.60 -11.32 2.36
N GLN A 93 8.94 -12.52 2.80
CA GLN A 93 9.62 -12.72 4.09
C GLN A 93 11.02 -12.11 4.13
N GLU A 94 11.62 -11.87 2.96
CA GLU A 94 12.91 -11.18 2.89
C GLU A 94 12.72 -9.70 3.29
N PRO A 95 13.45 -9.19 4.28
CA PRO A 95 13.24 -7.84 4.79
C PRO A 95 13.37 -6.73 3.76
N HIS A 96 14.25 -6.90 2.77
CA HIS A 96 14.55 -5.88 1.75
C HIS A 96 14.03 -6.31 0.38
N SER A 97 12.79 -6.80 0.31
CA SER A 97 12.18 -7.34 -0.91
C SER A 97 11.01 -6.53 -1.45
N ALA A 98 10.69 -5.39 -0.84
CA ALA A 98 9.58 -4.56 -1.29
C ALA A 98 9.86 -3.94 -2.66
N SER A 99 8.83 -3.84 -3.50
CA SER A 99 8.93 -3.16 -4.80
C SER A 99 7.73 -2.24 -5.03
N ALA A 100 6.58 -2.77 -5.45
CA ALA A 100 5.42 -1.96 -5.83
C ALA A 100 4.21 -2.13 -4.92
N GLN A 101 4.00 -3.30 -4.35
CA GLN A 101 2.79 -3.56 -3.56
C GLN A 101 2.82 -2.82 -2.23
N PHE A 102 1.67 -2.30 -1.85
CA PHE A 102 1.50 -1.54 -0.60
C PHE A 102 0.21 -1.97 0.08
N PHE A 103 0.07 -1.61 1.35
CA PHE A 103 -1.21 -1.80 2.04
C PHE A 103 -1.54 -0.57 2.88
N ILE A 104 -2.84 -0.37 3.07
CA ILE A 104 -3.37 0.69 3.93
C ILE A 104 -3.89 0.02 5.19
N ASN A 105 -3.38 0.44 6.34
CA ASN A 105 -3.81 -0.09 7.63
C ASN A 105 -5.21 0.41 7.95
N VAL A 106 -6.13 -0.51 8.25
CA VAL A 106 -7.50 -0.17 8.66
C VAL A 106 -7.73 -0.42 10.16
N ALA A 107 -6.66 -0.72 10.87
CA ALA A 107 -6.60 -0.88 12.33
C ALA A 107 -5.20 -0.50 12.80
N ASP A 108 -5.01 -0.39 14.12
CA ASP A 108 -3.68 -0.20 14.69
C ASP A 108 -2.96 -1.55 14.70
N ASN A 109 -2.01 -1.72 13.78
CA ASN A 109 -1.29 -2.98 13.57
C ASN A 109 0.15 -2.84 14.05
N THR A 110 0.35 -2.49 15.33
CA THR A 110 1.68 -2.21 15.89
C THR A 110 2.59 -3.43 15.88
N PHE A 111 2.03 -4.63 15.76
CA PHE A 111 2.82 -5.86 15.60
C PHE A 111 3.61 -5.91 14.30
N LEU A 112 3.28 -5.04 13.31
CA LEU A 112 4.01 -4.91 12.05
C LEU A 112 5.19 -3.94 12.13
N ASP A 113 5.40 -3.30 13.28
CA ASP A 113 6.46 -2.29 13.42
C ASP A 113 7.83 -2.94 13.55
N PHE A 114 8.85 -2.15 13.21
CA PHE A 114 10.25 -2.55 13.36
C PHE A 114 10.58 -2.88 14.83
N LYS A 115 11.26 -3.99 15.04
CA LYS A 115 11.71 -4.43 16.37
C LYS A 115 13.23 -4.60 16.40
N SER A 116 13.81 -5.14 15.34
CA SER A 116 15.25 -5.41 15.27
C SER A 116 15.66 -5.65 13.82
N GLU A 117 16.96 -5.53 13.53
CA GLU A 117 17.50 -5.82 12.20
C GLU A 117 17.71 -7.33 12.03
N SER A 118 16.60 -8.07 12.06
CA SER A 118 16.56 -9.52 11.88
C SER A 118 15.43 -9.88 10.93
N ILE A 119 15.44 -11.07 10.38
CA ILE A 119 14.41 -11.52 9.43
C ILE A 119 13.01 -11.35 10.01
N SER A 120 12.81 -11.75 11.26
CA SER A 120 11.49 -11.65 11.92
C SER A 120 11.22 -10.29 12.56
N GLY A 121 12.24 -9.44 12.71
CA GLY A 121 12.13 -8.20 13.46
C GLY A 121 12.07 -6.92 12.63
N TRP A 122 12.38 -6.98 11.34
CA TRP A 122 12.43 -5.77 10.50
C TRP A 122 11.10 -5.03 10.38
N GLY A 123 9.99 -5.75 10.38
CA GLY A 123 8.68 -5.14 10.24
C GLY A 123 8.41 -4.58 8.84
N TYR A 124 7.43 -3.70 8.75
CA TYR A 124 6.92 -3.15 7.49
C TYR A 124 7.02 -1.64 7.51
N CYS A 125 7.62 -1.08 6.45
CA CYS A 125 7.96 0.34 6.39
C CYS A 125 6.74 1.21 6.09
N VAL A 126 6.33 2.01 7.07
CA VAL A 126 5.35 3.08 6.87
C VAL A 126 6.03 4.22 6.11
N PHE A 127 5.41 4.67 5.01
CA PHE A 127 5.97 5.72 4.17
C PHE A 127 4.96 6.80 3.80
N ALA A 128 3.68 6.64 4.19
CA ALA A 128 2.62 7.57 3.84
C ALA A 128 1.45 7.45 4.81
N GLN A 129 0.51 8.40 4.70
CA GLN A 129 -0.76 8.30 5.42
C GLN A 129 -1.89 8.84 4.55
N VAL A 130 -3.10 8.33 4.79
CA VAL A 130 -4.31 8.83 4.15
C VAL A 130 -4.66 10.16 4.81
N THR A 131 -4.81 11.20 3.98
CA THR A 131 -5.21 12.55 4.43
C THR A 131 -6.66 12.86 4.10
N ASP A 132 -7.23 12.19 3.08
CA ASP A 132 -8.63 12.33 2.70
C ASP A 132 -9.10 11.03 2.06
N GLY A 133 -10.36 10.66 2.28
CA GLY A 133 -10.92 9.45 1.69
C GLY A 133 -10.86 8.23 2.59
N MET A 134 -10.68 8.40 3.89
CA MET A 134 -10.72 7.25 4.82
C MET A 134 -12.09 6.58 4.82
N ASP A 135 -13.16 7.30 4.52
CA ASP A 135 -14.50 6.75 4.32
C ASP A 135 -14.52 5.79 3.11
N ILE A 136 -13.76 6.07 2.07
CA ILE A 136 -13.62 5.19 0.90
C ILE A 136 -12.83 3.94 1.29
N VAL A 137 -11.74 4.08 2.03
CA VAL A 137 -10.98 2.94 2.56
C VAL A 137 -11.89 2.04 3.40
N ASN A 138 -12.75 2.64 4.22
CA ASN A 138 -13.69 1.89 5.05
C ASN A 138 -14.77 1.17 4.23
N LYS A 139 -15.18 1.72 3.10
CA LYS A 139 -16.07 1.01 2.17
C LYS A 139 -15.36 -0.19 1.55
N ILE A 140 -14.12 -0.04 1.17
CA ILE A 140 -13.34 -1.11 0.56
C ILE A 140 -13.11 -2.25 1.55
N LYS A 141 -12.76 -1.95 2.81
CA LYS A 141 -12.51 -3.00 3.80
C LYS A 141 -13.73 -3.85 4.09
N ALA A 142 -14.93 -3.33 3.85
CA ALA A 142 -16.19 -4.00 4.15
C ALA A 142 -16.73 -4.83 2.99
N VAL A 143 -16.06 -4.85 1.82
CA VAL A 143 -16.56 -5.62 0.66
C VAL A 143 -16.50 -7.11 0.92
N LYS A 144 -17.35 -7.85 0.23
CA LYS A 144 -17.34 -9.32 0.30
C LYS A 144 -16.06 -9.83 -0.35
N THR A 145 -15.40 -10.75 0.33
CA THR A 145 -14.19 -11.40 -0.14
C THR A 145 -14.38 -12.90 -0.27
N GLY A 146 -13.49 -13.50 -1.02
CA GLY A 146 -13.47 -14.95 -1.21
C GLY A 146 -12.13 -15.39 -1.74
N ARG A 147 -12.09 -16.60 -2.28
CA ARG A 147 -10.88 -17.20 -2.82
C ARG A 147 -10.84 -17.03 -4.34
N TYR A 148 -9.68 -16.70 -4.86
CA TYR A 148 -9.41 -16.68 -6.29
C TYR A 148 -8.11 -17.45 -6.55
N GLY A 149 -8.24 -18.70 -7.08
CA GLY A 149 -7.07 -19.55 -7.25
C GLY A 149 -6.39 -19.87 -5.93
N MET A 150 -5.10 -19.51 -5.83
CA MET A 150 -4.30 -19.66 -4.61
C MET A 150 -4.42 -18.47 -3.67
N HIS A 151 -5.09 -17.40 -4.10
CA HIS A 151 -5.23 -16.18 -3.31
C HIS A 151 -6.49 -16.23 -2.43
N GLN A 152 -6.33 -15.80 -1.18
CA GLN A 152 -7.42 -15.69 -0.22
C GLN A 152 -7.74 -14.22 0.07
N ASP A 153 -8.91 -13.95 0.63
CA ASP A 153 -9.33 -12.60 1.02
C ASP A 153 -9.39 -11.64 -0.17
N VAL A 154 -9.80 -12.16 -1.32
CA VAL A 154 -9.89 -11.41 -2.58
C VAL A 154 -11.30 -10.83 -2.70
N PRO A 155 -11.45 -9.50 -2.93
CA PRO A 155 -12.77 -8.92 -3.18
C PRO A 155 -13.46 -9.64 -4.33
N LYS A 156 -14.73 -9.99 -4.13
CA LYS A 156 -15.53 -10.70 -5.14
C LYS A 156 -15.80 -9.82 -6.36
N GLU A 157 -15.90 -8.51 -6.14
CA GLU A 157 -15.95 -7.52 -7.23
C GLU A 157 -14.66 -6.71 -7.16
N ASP A 158 -14.03 -6.51 -8.30
CA ASP A 158 -12.73 -5.83 -8.35
C ASP A 158 -12.80 -4.42 -7.76
N VAL A 159 -11.88 -4.14 -6.87
CA VAL A 159 -11.61 -2.79 -6.36
C VAL A 159 -10.41 -2.28 -7.14
N VAL A 160 -10.65 -1.37 -8.08
CA VAL A 160 -9.66 -0.97 -9.09
C VAL A 160 -9.17 0.45 -8.82
N ILE A 161 -7.86 0.63 -8.85
CA ILE A 161 -7.26 1.96 -8.95
C ILE A 161 -7.30 2.32 -10.44
N GLU A 162 -8.26 3.17 -10.81
CA GLU A 162 -8.46 3.49 -12.23
C GLU A 162 -7.42 4.46 -12.75
N ASN A 163 -6.97 5.36 -11.89
CA ASN A 163 -6.06 6.44 -12.24
C ASN A 163 -5.39 6.98 -10.98
N VAL A 164 -4.26 7.66 -11.14
CA VAL A 164 -3.53 8.30 -10.03
C VAL A 164 -3.16 9.72 -10.46
N THR A 165 -3.44 10.69 -9.59
CA THR A 165 -2.99 12.08 -9.81
C THR A 165 -1.99 12.47 -8.74
N ILE A 166 -1.04 13.30 -9.12
CA ILE A 166 0.04 13.78 -8.25
C ILE A 166 -0.07 15.30 -8.17
N ALA A 167 -0.18 15.82 -6.95
CA ALA A 167 -0.19 17.26 -6.68
C ALA A 167 1.12 17.63 -5.97
N GLU A 168 1.87 18.50 -6.60
CA GLU A 168 3.15 18.97 -6.09
C GLU A 168 3.02 20.33 -5.42
#